data_4cd3a0bb3bac734c4f55d5b0568460bb
#
_entry.id   4cd3a0bb3bac734c4f55d5b0568460bb
#
_cell.length_a   1.000
_cell.length_b   1.000
_cell.length_c   1.000
_cell.angle_alpha   90.00
_cell.angle_beta   90.00
_cell.angle_gamma   90.00
#
_symmetry.space_group_name_H-M   'P 1'
#
loop_
_entity.id
_entity.type
_entity.pdbx_description
1 polymer ?
#
loop_
_entity_poly.entity_id
_entity_poly.type
_entity_poly.pdbx_seq_one_letter_code
_entity_poly.pdbx_strand_id
1 'polypeptide(L)'
;MCDKPLALNAAQGRELAALAREKGLMFGVTYTYTGYAMVRQAREMIDHGEIGKITCIQGEYPQEWLAVSLVSGSSEQATWRQDPARSGASGCCADIGTHVECLISKMTGLHPHRVIARFDRIPADIPLETNAQMLVEFEGGIPGMIWTSQVAMGHETELNVRIFGEKGSIEWSHLKPWELRVTRINQPPQIYTTNRDYLYPAAKELGRLPSGHIEGFYEAFGNLYRGFCMNLIARKTGGDPGSFRYPTVEDGVRGIAFVDACLESNARNNVWVTVGET
;
A
#
# COMPACT_ATOMS: atom_id res chain seq x y z
N MET A 1 11.31 13.87 -0.15
CA MET A 1 10.28 12.95 -0.69
C MET A 1 10.86 12.21 -1.88
N CYS A 2 10.62 10.91 -1.97
CA CYS A 2 11.08 10.03 -3.06
C CYS A 2 9.87 9.26 -3.60
N ASP A 3 9.91 8.88 -4.87
CA ASP A 3 8.86 8.01 -5.43
C ASP A 3 9.06 6.55 -4.98
N LYS A 4 8.01 5.75 -5.12
CA LYS A 4 8.02 4.31 -4.84
C LYS A 4 8.37 3.50 -6.12
N PRO A 5 8.88 2.30 -6.00
CA PRO A 5 9.45 1.70 -4.80
C PRO A 5 10.73 2.43 -4.36
N LEU A 6 11.06 2.38 -3.09
CA LEU A 6 12.16 3.16 -2.49
C LEU A 6 13.52 2.88 -3.15
N ALA A 7 13.80 1.64 -3.51
CA ALA A 7 15.06 1.16 -4.03
C ALA A 7 14.86 -0.14 -4.82
N LEU A 8 15.92 -0.68 -5.45
CA LEU A 8 15.87 -1.94 -6.20
C LEU A 8 15.87 -3.20 -5.32
N ASN A 9 16.33 -3.08 -4.07
CA ASN A 9 16.36 -4.15 -3.07
C ASN A 9 16.41 -3.57 -1.64
N ALA A 10 16.16 -4.41 -0.64
CA ALA A 10 16.10 -3.97 0.75
C ALA A 10 17.46 -3.49 1.30
N ALA A 11 18.60 -4.00 0.80
CA ALA A 11 19.91 -3.53 1.22
C ALA A 11 20.11 -2.05 0.89
N GLN A 12 19.83 -1.64 -0.36
CA GLN A 12 19.87 -0.24 -0.76
C GLN A 12 18.87 0.63 0.03
N GLY A 13 17.68 0.10 0.29
CA GLY A 13 16.68 0.79 1.12
C GLY A 13 17.19 1.06 2.53
N ARG A 14 17.84 0.06 3.16
CA ARG A 14 18.45 0.21 4.49
C ARG A 14 19.62 1.21 4.49
N GLU A 15 20.44 1.24 3.45
CA GLU A 15 21.50 2.26 3.30
C GLU A 15 20.91 3.67 3.27
N LEU A 16 19.84 3.90 2.51
CA LEU A 16 19.16 5.18 2.45
C LEU A 16 18.56 5.57 3.81
N ALA A 17 17.93 4.63 4.51
CA ALA A 17 17.38 4.86 5.84
C ALA A 17 18.48 5.19 6.87
N ALA A 18 19.58 4.46 6.83
CA ALA A 18 20.74 4.70 7.70
C ALA A 18 21.35 6.08 7.45
N LEU A 19 21.56 6.45 6.19
CA LEU A 19 22.09 7.76 5.81
C LEU A 19 21.14 8.90 6.22
N ALA A 20 19.84 8.75 6.00
CA ALA A 20 18.86 9.75 6.43
C ALA A 20 18.88 9.94 7.95
N ARG A 21 19.01 8.86 8.72
CA ARG A 21 19.11 8.88 10.18
C ARG A 21 20.43 9.53 10.63
N GLU A 22 21.57 9.14 10.05
CA GLU A 22 22.89 9.73 10.34
C GLU A 22 22.90 11.24 10.14
N LYS A 23 22.35 11.70 9.00
CA LYS A 23 22.26 13.13 8.67
C LYS A 23 21.13 13.85 9.39
N GLY A 24 20.33 13.15 10.17
CA GLY A 24 19.18 13.73 10.84
C GLY A 24 18.14 14.28 9.88
N LEU A 25 17.95 13.69 8.71
CA LEU A 25 17.01 14.13 7.69
C LEU A 25 15.67 13.42 7.80
N MET A 26 14.58 14.13 7.49
CA MET A 26 13.28 13.52 7.24
C MET A 26 13.26 12.95 5.82
N PHE A 27 12.73 11.75 5.68
CA PHE A 27 12.62 11.10 4.38
C PHE A 27 11.21 10.49 4.23
N GLY A 28 10.50 10.86 3.18
CA GLY A 28 9.16 10.34 2.87
C GLY A 28 9.12 9.63 1.53
N VAL A 29 8.27 8.62 1.40
CA VAL A 29 8.02 7.84 0.18
C VAL A 29 6.58 8.05 -0.28
N THR A 30 6.35 8.23 -1.58
CA THR A 30 5.04 8.60 -2.12
C THR A 30 4.12 7.39 -2.36
N TYR A 31 3.79 6.66 -1.32
CA TYR A 31 2.71 5.66 -1.37
C TYR A 31 1.34 6.37 -1.35
N THR A 32 0.94 6.89 -2.49
CA THR A 32 -0.18 7.84 -2.66
C THR A 32 -1.49 7.38 -2.04
N TYR A 33 -1.83 6.10 -2.15
CA TYR A 33 -3.10 5.56 -1.66
C TYR A 33 -3.28 5.71 -0.14
N THR A 34 -2.20 5.86 0.61
CA THR A 34 -2.27 6.11 2.06
C THR A 34 -2.73 7.52 2.42
N GLY A 35 -2.78 8.42 1.44
CA GLY A 35 -3.21 9.82 1.62
C GLY A 35 -4.74 10.03 1.56
N TYR A 36 -5.53 9.00 1.28
CA TYR A 36 -6.99 9.12 1.26
C TYR A 36 -7.59 9.20 2.68
N ALA A 37 -8.57 10.08 2.84
CA ALA A 37 -9.27 10.28 4.12
C ALA A 37 -9.93 9.00 4.65
N MET A 38 -10.51 8.17 3.75
CA MET A 38 -11.17 6.92 4.14
C MET A 38 -10.17 5.84 4.60
N VAL A 39 -8.93 5.87 4.12
CA VAL A 39 -7.85 5.01 4.63
C VAL A 39 -7.50 5.40 6.07
N ARG A 40 -7.43 6.70 6.37
CA ARG A 40 -7.24 7.19 7.73
C ARG A 40 -8.43 6.85 8.63
N GLN A 41 -9.67 7.00 8.12
CA GLN A 41 -10.88 6.63 8.86
C GLN A 41 -10.87 5.14 9.23
N ALA A 42 -10.47 4.26 8.30
CA ALA A 42 -10.33 2.84 8.57
C ALA A 42 -9.32 2.56 9.70
N ARG A 43 -8.18 3.25 9.68
CA ARG A 43 -7.16 3.15 10.73
C ARG A 43 -7.72 3.52 12.10
N GLU A 44 -8.38 4.67 12.20
CA GLU A 44 -8.99 5.14 13.47
C GLU A 44 -10.03 4.15 13.99
N MET A 45 -10.90 3.62 13.11
CA MET A 45 -11.91 2.61 13.50
C MET A 45 -11.27 1.33 14.04
N ILE A 46 -10.18 0.87 13.43
CA ILE A 46 -9.45 -0.32 13.89
C ILE A 46 -8.79 -0.05 15.25
N ASP A 47 -8.12 1.09 15.40
CA ASP A 47 -7.47 1.48 16.66
C ASP A 47 -8.47 1.63 17.83
N HIS A 48 -9.71 2.05 17.55
CA HIS A 48 -10.80 2.10 18.51
C HIS A 48 -11.52 0.75 18.71
N GLY A 49 -11.08 -0.31 18.04
CA GLY A 49 -11.61 -1.66 18.21
C GLY A 49 -13.01 -1.88 17.66
N GLU A 50 -13.47 -1.07 16.69
CA GLU A 50 -14.84 -1.13 16.16
C GLU A 50 -15.17 -2.45 15.46
N ILE A 51 -14.16 -3.13 14.88
CA ILE A 51 -14.32 -4.45 14.27
C ILE A 51 -13.78 -5.60 15.13
N GLY A 52 -13.34 -5.32 16.37
CA GLY A 52 -12.69 -6.31 17.24
C GLY A 52 -11.27 -6.63 16.77
N LYS A 53 -10.71 -7.76 17.23
CA LYS A 53 -9.40 -8.23 16.78
C LYS A 53 -9.46 -8.64 15.31
N ILE A 54 -8.43 -8.26 14.54
CA ILE A 54 -8.33 -8.65 13.13
C ILE A 54 -8.12 -10.16 13.02
N THR A 55 -8.88 -10.81 12.16
CA THR A 55 -8.86 -12.28 11.95
C THR A 55 -8.32 -12.67 10.58
N CYS A 56 -8.46 -11.82 9.56
CA CYS A 56 -7.97 -12.06 8.21
C CYS A 56 -7.85 -10.75 7.44
N ILE A 57 -6.91 -10.69 6.48
CA ILE A 57 -6.70 -9.52 5.62
C ILE A 57 -6.59 -9.97 4.15
N GLN A 58 -7.26 -9.24 3.26
CA GLN A 58 -7.15 -9.44 1.81
C GLN A 58 -6.80 -8.14 1.13
N GLY A 59 -5.81 -8.18 0.24
CA GLY A 59 -5.44 -7.07 -0.62
C GLY A 59 -5.31 -7.51 -2.06
N GLU A 60 -5.71 -6.67 -2.99
CA GLU A 60 -5.54 -6.96 -4.42
C GLU A 60 -5.28 -5.67 -5.20
N TYR A 61 -4.51 -5.79 -6.27
CA TYR A 61 -4.29 -4.69 -7.20
C TYR A 61 -4.17 -5.20 -8.64
N PRO A 62 -5.30 -5.57 -9.28
CA PRO A 62 -5.32 -5.90 -10.70
C PRO A 62 -5.28 -4.64 -11.58
N GLN A 63 -4.54 -4.74 -12.68
CA GLN A 63 -4.42 -3.76 -13.77
C GLN A 63 -4.29 -4.48 -15.10
N GLU A 64 -4.70 -3.83 -16.20
CA GLU A 64 -4.60 -4.38 -17.57
C GLU A 64 -3.54 -3.69 -18.45
N TRP A 65 -2.98 -2.59 -17.99
CA TRP A 65 -2.17 -1.68 -18.82
C TRP A 65 -1.00 -2.36 -19.57
N LEU A 66 -0.37 -3.36 -18.93
CA LEU A 66 0.74 -4.07 -19.56
C LEU A 66 0.25 -5.02 -20.64
N ALA A 67 -0.87 -5.74 -20.45
CA ALA A 67 -1.46 -6.56 -21.48
C ALA A 67 -1.86 -5.73 -22.71
N VAL A 68 -2.47 -4.56 -22.50
CA VAL A 68 -2.78 -3.60 -23.57
C VAL A 68 -1.52 -3.14 -24.28
N SER A 69 -0.46 -2.79 -23.54
CA SER A 69 0.82 -2.37 -24.11
C SER A 69 1.50 -3.46 -24.94
N LEU A 70 1.43 -4.71 -24.50
CA LEU A 70 2.00 -5.87 -25.22
C LEU A 70 1.25 -6.14 -26.54
N VAL A 71 -0.06 -5.98 -26.56
CA VAL A 71 -0.88 -6.16 -27.79
C VAL A 71 -0.69 -4.98 -28.75
N SER A 72 -0.62 -3.74 -28.26
CA SER A 72 -0.49 -2.55 -29.10
C SER A 72 0.91 -2.29 -29.65
N GLY A 73 1.92 -3.04 -29.16
CA GLY A 73 3.25 -3.10 -29.78
C GLY A 73 4.26 -2.05 -29.32
N SER A 74 3.94 -1.13 -28.40
CA SER A 74 4.96 -0.33 -27.69
C SER A 74 4.40 0.62 -26.63
N SER A 75 5.00 0.59 -25.46
CA SER A 75 4.95 1.64 -24.46
C SER A 75 6.36 1.79 -23.90
N GLU A 76 6.90 3.00 -23.93
CA GLU A 76 8.18 3.31 -23.28
C GLU A 76 8.14 2.89 -21.80
N GLN A 77 6.98 3.08 -21.17
CA GLN A 77 6.70 2.66 -19.80
C GLN A 77 6.83 1.14 -19.61
N ALA A 78 6.31 0.32 -20.55
CA ALA A 78 6.45 -1.12 -20.49
C ALA A 78 7.91 -1.55 -20.67
N THR A 79 8.63 -0.91 -21.59
CA THR A 79 10.03 -1.22 -21.89
C THR A 79 10.94 -1.07 -20.67
N TRP A 80 10.91 0.08 -20.00
CA TRP A 80 11.82 0.29 -18.87
C TRP A 80 11.40 -0.50 -17.61
N ARG A 81 10.07 -0.71 -17.39
CA ARG A 81 9.59 -1.50 -16.25
C ARG A 81 9.89 -2.99 -16.37
N GLN A 82 10.05 -3.48 -17.56
CA GLN A 82 10.41 -4.86 -17.83
C GLN A 82 11.95 -5.07 -18.01
N ASP A 83 12.74 -4.02 -17.81
CA ASP A 83 14.20 -4.10 -17.79
C ASP A 83 14.70 -4.32 -16.36
N PRO A 84 15.20 -5.53 -16.00
CA PRO A 84 15.69 -5.81 -14.65
C PRO A 84 16.85 -4.91 -14.19
N ALA A 85 17.65 -4.37 -15.13
CA ALA A 85 18.74 -3.47 -14.80
C ALA A 85 18.24 -2.08 -14.32
N ARG A 86 17.02 -1.72 -14.68
CA ARG A 86 16.40 -0.41 -14.35
C ARG A 86 15.36 -0.52 -13.25
N SER A 87 14.54 -1.56 -13.26
CA SER A 87 13.40 -1.72 -12.34
C SER A 87 13.65 -2.72 -11.20
N GLY A 88 14.79 -3.42 -11.21
CA GLY A 88 15.11 -4.44 -10.22
C GLY A 88 14.62 -5.84 -10.61
N ALA A 89 14.66 -6.76 -9.68
CA ALA A 89 14.42 -8.18 -9.93
C ALA A 89 12.92 -8.58 -9.96
N SER A 90 12.00 -7.64 -9.70
CA SER A 90 10.56 -7.88 -9.65
C SER A 90 9.80 -6.84 -10.49
N GLY A 91 8.77 -7.28 -11.19
CA GLY A 91 7.87 -6.47 -11.99
C GLY A 91 6.64 -5.99 -11.20
N CYS A 92 5.52 -6.68 -11.35
CA CYS A 92 4.26 -6.23 -10.75
C CYS A 92 4.26 -6.25 -9.21
N CYS A 93 4.97 -7.18 -8.56
CA CYS A 93 5.05 -7.20 -7.11
C CYS A 93 5.78 -5.95 -6.57
N ALA A 94 6.90 -5.55 -7.17
CA ALA A 94 7.60 -4.32 -6.77
C ALA A 94 6.80 -3.06 -7.13
N ASP A 95 6.20 -3.00 -8.31
CA ASP A 95 5.48 -1.81 -8.78
C ASP A 95 4.18 -1.58 -8.02
N ILE A 96 3.33 -2.59 -7.89
CA ILE A 96 1.99 -2.46 -7.32
C ILE A 96 1.77 -3.27 -6.03
N GLY A 97 2.51 -4.35 -5.80
CA GLY A 97 2.44 -5.12 -4.55
C GLY A 97 2.89 -4.33 -3.33
N THR A 98 3.91 -3.48 -3.47
CA THR A 98 4.36 -2.56 -2.41
C THR A 98 3.30 -1.55 -2.02
N HIS A 99 2.42 -1.14 -2.94
CA HIS A 99 1.26 -0.29 -2.60
C HIS A 99 0.25 -1.03 -1.73
N VAL A 100 -0.05 -2.29 -2.07
CA VAL A 100 -0.99 -3.11 -1.28
C VAL A 100 -0.45 -3.35 0.13
N GLU A 101 0.82 -3.75 0.23
CA GLU A 101 1.50 -3.95 1.53
C GLU A 101 1.45 -2.69 2.39
N CYS A 102 1.91 -1.55 1.85
CA CYS A 102 1.94 -0.29 2.58
C CYS A 102 0.54 0.18 2.99
N LEU A 103 -0.46 0.02 2.10
CA LEU A 103 -1.84 0.39 2.40
C LEU A 103 -2.42 -0.45 3.55
N ILE A 104 -2.24 -1.78 3.51
CA ILE A 104 -2.64 -2.67 4.59
C ILE A 104 -1.95 -2.26 5.90
N SER A 105 -0.64 -2.04 5.87
CA SER A 105 0.11 -1.64 7.06
C SER A 105 -0.36 -0.30 7.64
N LYS A 106 -0.70 0.68 6.78
CA LYS A 106 -1.24 1.97 7.24
C LYS A 106 -2.67 1.87 7.78
N MET A 107 -3.49 0.98 7.24
CA MET A 107 -4.85 0.76 7.75
C MET A 107 -4.88 -0.04 9.05
N THR A 108 -4.01 -1.05 9.19
CA THR A 108 -4.08 -2.01 10.30
C THR A 108 -3.03 -1.79 11.38
N GLY A 109 -1.88 -1.22 11.02
CA GLY A 109 -0.68 -1.19 11.86
C GLY A 109 0.09 -2.51 11.90
N LEU A 110 -0.34 -3.51 11.13
CA LEU A 110 0.30 -4.82 11.05
C LEU A 110 1.22 -4.89 9.83
N HIS A 111 2.36 -5.56 9.99
CA HIS A 111 3.31 -5.78 8.91
C HIS A 111 3.37 -7.25 8.53
N PRO A 112 3.68 -7.58 7.25
CA PRO A 112 3.97 -8.95 6.85
C PRO A 112 5.13 -9.53 7.67
N HIS A 113 4.91 -10.69 8.30
CA HIS A 113 5.93 -11.42 9.04
C HIS A 113 6.59 -12.49 8.17
N ARG A 114 5.81 -13.25 7.41
CA ARG A 114 6.30 -14.23 6.43
C ARG A 114 5.34 -14.38 5.25
N VAL A 115 5.87 -14.86 4.13
CA VAL A 115 5.14 -14.95 2.87
C VAL A 115 5.44 -16.25 2.13
N ILE A 116 4.41 -16.78 1.44
CA ILE A 116 4.57 -17.69 0.28
C ILE A 116 4.17 -16.90 -0.94
N ALA A 117 5.01 -16.88 -1.97
CA ALA A 117 4.72 -16.16 -3.21
C ALA A 117 4.89 -17.06 -4.43
N ARG A 118 3.98 -16.88 -5.39
CA ARG A 118 4.07 -17.42 -6.75
C ARG A 118 4.05 -16.29 -7.74
N PHE A 119 5.04 -16.27 -8.63
CA PHE A 119 5.21 -15.29 -9.69
C PHE A 119 5.02 -15.94 -11.05
N ASP A 120 4.17 -15.35 -11.87
CA ASP A 120 3.94 -15.81 -13.23
C ASP A 120 4.32 -14.72 -14.23
N ARG A 121 5.00 -15.11 -15.31
CA ARG A 121 5.28 -14.27 -16.47
C ARG A 121 4.25 -14.56 -17.54
N ILE A 122 3.48 -13.57 -17.92
CA ILE A 122 2.40 -13.67 -18.91
C ILE A 122 2.54 -12.48 -19.88
N PRO A 123 2.99 -12.72 -21.13
CA PRO A 123 3.43 -14.00 -21.70
C PRO A 123 4.73 -14.52 -21.10
N ALA A 124 5.08 -15.79 -21.34
CA ALA A 124 6.19 -16.47 -20.66
C ALA A 124 7.59 -15.93 -21.00
N ASP A 125 7.75 -15.24 -22.12
CA ASP A 125 8.98 -14.66 -22.64
C ASP A 125 9.28 -13.24 -22.09
N ILE A 126 8.37 -12.66 -21.30
CA ILE A 126 8.62 -11.36 -20.67
C ILE A 126 9.64 -11.48 -19.53
N PRO A 127 10.56 -10.51 -19.36
CA PRO A 127 11.65 -10.64 -18.40
C PRO A 127 11.23 -10.75 -16.93
N LEU A 128 10.27 -9.94 -16.51
CA LEU A 128 9.81 -9.86 -15.10
C LEU A 128 8.37 -10.37 -14.98
N GLU A 129 7.98 -10.76 -13.77
CA GLU A 129 6.62 -11.23 -13.51
C GLU A 129 5.58 -10.13 -13.73
N THR A 130 4.43 -10.55 -14.25
CA THR A 130 3.29 -9.71 -14.57
C THR A 130 2.08 -10.03 -13.69
N ASN A 131 2.17 -11.13 -12.95
CA ASN A 131 1.14 -11.61 -12.02
C ASN A 131 1.82 -12.23 -10.79
N ALA A 132 1.35 -11.90 -9.61
CA ALA A 132 1.89 -12.40 -8.35
C ALA A 132 0.76 -12.71 -7.37
N GLN A 133 0.81 -13.90 -6.78
CA GLN A 133 -0.12 -14.39 -5.76
C GLN A 133 0.67 -14.68 -4.49
N MET A 134 0.24 -14.12 -3.38
CA MET A 134 0.97 -14.20 -2.12
C MET A 134 0.02 -14.61 -0.99
N LEU A 135 0.36 -15.68 -0.27
CA LEU A 135 -0.18 -15.94 1.06
C LEU A 135 0.73 -15.25 2.07
N VAL A 136 0.14 -14.48 2.97
CA VAL A 136 0.86 -13.66 3.94
C VAL A 136 0.43 -14.03 5.35
N GLU A 137 1.39 -14.18 6.23
CA GLU A 137 1.14 -14.15 7.66
C GLU A 137 1.64 -12.81 8.18
N PHE A 138 0.72 -12.01 8.71
CA PHE A 138 1.04 -10.75 9.36
C PHE A 138 1.46 -10.96 10.81
N GLU A 139 2.01 -9.91 11.43
CA GLU A 139 2.34 -9.89 12.85
C GLU A 139 1.17 -10.42 13.71
N GLY A 140 1.49 -11.17 14.76
CA GLY A 140 0.50 -11.84 15.60
C GLY A 140 -0.10 -13.12 14.99
N GLY A 141 0.44 -13.62 13.87
CA GLY A 141 -0.03 -14.85 13.21
C GLY A 141 -1.32 -14.66 12.39
N ILE A 142 -1.65 -13.42 12.03
CA ILE A 142 -2.89 -13.11 11.30
C ILE A 142 -2.73 -13.52 9.83
N PRO A 143 -3.61 -14.41 9.31
CA PRO A 143 -3.55 -14.84 7.92
C PRO A 143 -4.04 -13.75 6.97
N GLY A 144 -3.45 -13.72 5.78
CA GLY A 144 -3.92 -12.87 4.70
C GLY A 144 -3.48 -13.33 3.33
N MET A 145 -3.95 -12.63 2.32
CA MET A 145 -3.56 -12.85 0.93
C MET A 145 -3.42 -11.52 0.20
N ILE A 146 -2.48 -11.47 -0.72
CA ILE A 146 -2.28 -10.36 -1.64
C ILE A 146 -2.24 -10.92 -3.06
N TRP A 147 -2.96 -10.29 -3.98
CA TRP A 147 -2.89 -10.56 -5.40
C TRP A 147 -2.58 -9.28 -6.16
N THR A 148 -1.60 -9.35 -7.09
CA THR A 148 -1.28 -8.24 -7.99
C THR A 148 -1.13 -8.75 -9.41
N SER A 149 -1.62 -7.99 -10.37
CA SER A 149 -1.50 -8.33 -11.79
C SER A 149 -1.48 -7.06 -12.64
N GLN A 150 -0.65 -7.05 -13.67
CA GLN A 150 -0.61 -5.98 -14.68
C GLN A 150 -1.16 -6.45 -16.03
N VAL A 151 -1.74 -7.65 -16.04
CA VAL A 151 -2.33 -8.30 -17.22
C VAL A 151 -3.77 -8.77 -16.98
N ALA A 152 -4.42 -8.25 -15.96
CA ALA A 152 -5.81 -8.56 -15.63
C ALA A 152 -6.76 -7.71 -16.47
N MET A 153 -7.12 -8.22 -17.66
CA MET A 153 -8.00 -7.52 -18.61
C MET A 153 -9.34 -7.15 -17.98
N GLY A 154 -9.80 -5.90 -18.24
CA GLY A 154 -11.01 -5.34 -17.69
C GLY A 154 -10.82 -4.59 -16.37
N HIS A 155 -9.57 -4.55 -15.82
CA HIS A 155 -9.24 -3.83 -14.60
C HIS A 155 -8.22 -2.73 -14.89
N GLU A 156 -8.60 -1.46 -14.70
CA GLU A 156 -7.69 -0.33 -14.97
C GLU A 156 -6.78 -0.04 -13.76
N THR A 157 -7.35 0.18 -12.58
CA THR A 157 -6.61 0.53 -11.36
C THR A 157 -7.44 0.16 -10.12
N GLU A 158 -7.59 -1.14 -9.87
CA GLU A 158 -8.49 -1.65 -8.83
C GLU A 158 -7.75 -2.09 -7.57
N LEU A 159 -7.15 -1.14 -6.85
CA LEU A 159 -6.59 -1.42 -5.53
C LEU A 159 -7.72 -1.58 -4.51
N ASN A 160 -7.88 -2.78 -3.96
CA ASN A 160 -8.88 -3.10 -2.95
C ASN A 160 -8.21 -3.70 -1.71
N VAL A 161 -8.70 -3.31 -0.52
CA VAL A 161 -8.31 -3.91 0.76
C VAL A 161 -9.57 -4.24 1.56
N ARG A 162 -9.62 -5.48 2.08
CA ARG A 162 -10.67 -5.99 2.97
C ARG A 162 -10.03 -6.47 4.26
N ILE A 163 -10.50 -5.98 5.39
CA ILE A 163 -10.01 -6.29 6.73
C ILE A 163 -11.17 -6.88 7.52
N PHE A 164 -11.01 -8.11 7.96
CA PHE A 164 -12.03 -8.85 8.72
C PHE A 164 -11.61 -8.91 10.19
N GLY A 165 -12.55 -8.68 11.08
CA GLY A 165 -12.36 -8.78 12.51
C GLY A 165 -13.48 -9.56 13.18
N GLU A 166 -13.33 -9.84 14.48
CA GLU A 166 -14.29 -10.63 15.28
C GLU A 166 -15.70 -10.01 15.35
N LYS A 167 -15.80 -8.68 15.18
CA LYS A 167 -17.06 -7.93 15.34
C LYS A 167 -17.55 -7.26 14.04
N GLY A 168 -16.77 -7.35 12.96
CA GLY A 168 -17.13 -6.71 11.71
C GLY A 168 -16.02 -6.73 10.68
N SER A 169 -16.23 -6.01 9.58
CA SER A 169 -15.25 -5.85 8.51
C SER A 169 -15.20 -4.41 8.01
N ILE A 170 -14.06 -4.06 7.41
CA ILE A 170 -13.83 -2.80 6.73
C ILE A 170 -13.33 -3.12 5.32
N GLU A 171 -13.94 -2.48 4.32
CA GLU A 171 -13.58 -2.63 2.92
C GLU A 171 -13.35 -1.25 2.29
N TRP A 172 -12.23 -1.08 1.61
CA TRP A 172 -11.90 0.12 0.85
C TRP A 172 -11.49 -0.24 -0.57
N SER A 173 -11.92 0.58 -1.54
CA SER A 173 -11.60 0.42 -2.95
C SER A 173 -11.16 1.73 -3.57
N HIS A 174 -10.12 1.69 -4.40
CA HIS A 174 -9.66 2.85 -5.19
C HIS A 174 -10.66 3.27 -6.27
N LEU A 175 -11.57 2.41 -6.70
CA LEU A 175 -12.63 2.80 -7.63
C LEU A 175 -13.62 3.81 -7.04
N LYS A 176 -13.76 3.81 -5.69
CA LYS A 176 -14.55 4.77 -4.92
C LYS A 176 -13.80 5.20 -3.66
N PRO A 177 -12.67 5.89 -3.81
CA PRO A 177 -11.76 6.14 -2.69
C PRO A 177 -12.35 7.06 -1.61
N TRP A 178 -13.45 7.75 -1.92
CA TRP A 178 -14.23 8.57 -0.99
C TRP A 178 -15.23 7.78 -0.14
N GLU A 179 -15.38 6.47 -0.37
CA GLU A 179 -16.25 5.58 0.38
C GLU A 179 -15.44 4.59 1.22
N LEU A 180 -15.97 4.26 2.40
CA LEU A 180 -15.49 3.16 3.24
C LEU A 180 -16.70 2.32 3.64
N ARG A 181 -16.70 1.05 3.25
CA ARG A 181 -17.75 0.12 3.63
C ARG A 181 -17.39 -0.55 4.95
N VAL A 182 -18.27 -0.43 5.93
CA VAL A 182 -18.12 -1.02 7.26
C VAL A 182 -19.31 -1.91 7.53
N THR A 183 -19.06 -3.17 7.88
CA THR A 183 -20.10 -4.11 8.30
C THR A 183 -19.85 -4.51 9.74
N ARG A 184 -20.85 -4.40 10.60
CA ARG A 184 -20.79 -4.88 11.99
C ARG A 184 -21.71 -6.07 12.17
N ILE A 185 -21.36 -6.96 13.10
CA ILE A 185 -22.16 -8.16 13.37
C ILE A 185 -23.61 -7.79 13.66
N ASN A 186 -24.54 -8.48 13.02
CA ASN A 186 -26.00 -8.27 13.13
C ASN A 186 -26.48 -6.85 12.73
N GLN A 187 -25.70 -6.11 11.94
CA GLN A 187 -26.10 -4.82 11.42
C GLN A 187 -25.99 -4.79 9.88
N PRO A 188 -26.80 -3.99 9.20
CA PRO A 188 -26.64 -3.77 7.77
C PRO A 188 -25.31 -3.09 7.50
N PRO A 189 -24.72 -3.31 6.30
CA PRO A 189 -23.52 -2.58 5.89
C PRO A 189 -23.77 -1.06 5.87
N GLN A 190 -22.79 -0.32 6.35
CA GLN A 190 -22.78 1.15 6.36
C GLN A 190 -21.71 1.67 5.41
N ILE A 191 -22.01 2.72 4.68
CA ILE A 191 -21.06 3.43 3.82
C ILE A 191 -20.70 4.76 4.49
N TYR A 192 -19.45 4.88 4.91
CA TYR A 192 -18.88 6.15 5.36
C TYR A 192 -18.35 6.91 4.15
N THR A 193 -18.58 8.22 4.11
CA THR A 193 -18.11 9.07 3.01
C THR A 193 -17.28 10.24 3.53
N THR A 194 -16.42 10.79 2.69
CA THR A 194 -15.55 11.92 3.04
C THR A 194 -16.32 13.18 3.44
N ASN A 195 -15.67 14.07 4.17
CA ASN A 195 -16.15 15.41 4.50
C ASN A 195 -17.47 15.44 5.30
N ARG A 196 -17.60 14.51 6.25
CA ARG A 196 -18.77 14.39 7.16
C ARG A 196 -18.35 14.54 8.62
N ASP A 197 -19.29 15.01 9.44
CA ASP A 197 -19.02 15.27 10.86
C ASP A 197 -18.87 14.03 11.72
N TYR A 198 -19.37 12.88 11.26
CA TYR A 198 -19.22 11.61 11.95
C TYR A 198 -17.84 10.96 11.79
N LEU A 199 -16.94 11.52 10.97
CA LEU A 199 -15.59 11.00 10.78
C LEU A 199 -14.70 11.36 11.98
N TYR A 200 -13.70 10.52 12.22
CA TYR A 200 -12.65 10.85 13.18
C TYR A 200 -11.87 12.10 12.74
N PRO A 201 -11.41 12.92 13.70
CA PRO A 201 -10.71 14.17 13.39
C PRO A 201 -9.54 14.00 12.44
N ALA A 202 -8.75 12.95 12.62
CA ALA A 202 -7.60 12.66 11.76
C ALA A 202 -7.98 12.36 10.29
N ALA A 203 -9.17 11.80 10.03
CA ALA A 203 -9.69 11.60 8.68
C ALA A 203 -10.28 12.90 8.11
N LYS A 204 -10.99 13.69 8.94
CA LYS A 204 -11.55 15.00 8.53
C LYS A 204 -10.48 15.97 8.06
N GLU A 205 -9.30 15.98 8.69
CA GLU A 205 -8.18 16.84 8.32
C GLU A 205 -7.65 16.61 6.90
N LEU A 206 -7.91 15.46 6.32
CA LEU A 206 -7.46 15.10 4.96
C LEU A 206 -8.45 15.54 3.88
N GLY A 207 -9.69 15.85 4.23
CA GLY A 207 -10.69 16.39 3.31
C GLY A 207 -10.66 17.93 3.28
N ARG A 208 -10.96 18.50 2.12
CA ARG A 208 -10.94 19.96 1.89
C ARG A 208 -12.23 20.48 1.28
N LEU A 209 -12.93 19.64 0.55
CA LEU A 209 -14.14 20.01 -0.16
C LEU A 209 -15.39 19.84 0.74
N PRO A 210 -16.49 20.53 0.46
CA PRO A 210 -17.77 20.26 1.11
C PRO A 210 -18.22 18.81 0.88
N SER A 211 -19.04 18.29 1.79
CA SER A 211 -19.60 16.95 1.66
C SER A 211 -20.32 16.74 0.32
N GLY A 212 -20.14 15.57 -0.30
CA GLY A 212 -20.69 15.25 -1.61
C GLY A 212 -19.78 15.61 -2.80
N HIS A 213 -18.68 16.34 -2.56
CA HIS A 213 -17.66 16.58 -3.57
C HIS A 213 -16.58 15.48 -3.49
N ILE A 214 -16.16 15.02 -4.67
CA ILE A 214 -15.18 13.92 -4.79
C ILE A 214 -13.77 14.49 -4.75
N GLU A 215 -12.96 13.99 -3.82
CA GLU A 215 -11.52 14.20 -3.78
C GLU A 215 -10.84 12.91 -4.27
N GLY A 216 -9.84 13.06 -5.13
CA GLY A 216 -9.24 11.95 -5.86
C GLY A 216 -7.74 11.81 -5.62
N PHE A 217 -7.05 11.33 -6.67
CA PHE A 217 -5.64 10.96 -6.62
C PHE A 217 -4.72 12.15 -6.31
N TYR A 218 -5.01 13.33 -6.86
CA TYR A 218 -4.20 14.53 -6.61
C TYR A 218 -4.30 15.01 -5.17
N GLU A 219 -5.48 14.97 -4.57
CA GLU A 219 -5.69 15.35 -3.18
C GLU A 219 -5.00 14.36 -2.24
N ALA A 220 -5.07 13.07 -2.53
CA ALA A 220 -4.36 12.05 -1.77
C ALA A 220 -2.84 12.26 -1.83
N PHE A 221 -2.30 12.54 -3.03
CA PHE A 221 -0.90 12.87 -3.22
C PHE A 221 -0.51 14.14 -2.45
N GLY A 222 -1.32 15.20 -2.57
CA GLY A 222 -1.16 16.46 -1.84
C GLY A 222 -1.16 16.27 -0.31
N ASN A 223 -1.96 15.33 0.20
CA ASN A 223 -2.00 14.98 1.63
C ASN A 223 -0.68 14.43 2.15
N LEU A 224 0.05 13.63 1.34
CA LEU A 224 1.37 13.13 1.73
C LEU A 224 2.38 14.27 1.85
N TYR A 225 2.42 15.17 0.87
CA TYR A 225 3.30 16.35 0.92
C TYR A 225 2.93 17.27 2.08
N ARG A 226 1.64 17.52 2.30
CA ARG A 226 1.17 18.28 3.47
C ARG A 226 1.63 17.62 4.76
N GLY A 227 1.44 16.31 4.90
CA GLY A 227 1.90 15.55 6.06
C GLY A 227 3.40 15.70 6.30
N PHE A 228 4.20 15.56 5.25
CA PHE A 228 5.65 15.76 5.32
C PHE A 228 6.01 17.19 5.75
N CYS A 229 5.41 18.21 5.14
CA CYS A 229 5.67 19.61 5.46
C CYS A 229 5.27 19.96 6.89
N MET A 230 4.10 19.49 7.38
CA MET A 230 3.66 19.74 8.75
C MET A 230 4.60 19.12 9.78
N ASN A 231 5.09 17.90 9.53
CA ASN A 231 6.09 17.27 10.38
C ASN A 231 7.44 18.01 10.32
N LEU A 232 7.85 18.52 9.17
CA LEU A 232 9.08 19.32 9.03
C LEU A 232 8.99 20.65 9.79
N ILE A 233 7.85 21.33 9.72
CA ILE A 233 7.58 22.55 10.46
C ILE A 233 7.62 22.26 11.96
N ALA A 234 6.87 21.27 12.44
CA ALA A 234 6.83 20.86 13.83
C ALA A 234 8.24 20.58 14.39
N ARG A 235 9.05 19.84 13.63
CA ARG A 235 10.44 19.54 13.98
C ARG A 235 11.31 20.79 14.12
N LYS A 236 11.12 21.79 13.23
CA LYS A 236 11.90 23.04 13.25
C LYS A 236 11.45 23.99 14.35
N THR A 237 10.19 23.97 14.73
CA THR A 237 9.60 24.90 15.71
C THR A 237 9.45 24.30 17.09
N GLY A 238 9.71 23.00 17.27
CA GLY A 238 9.44 22.28 18.52
C GLY A 238 7.94 22.04 18.77
N GLY A 239 7.10 22.19 17.72
CA GLY A 239 5.65 21.99 17.81
C GLY A 239 5.22 20.54 17.60
N ASP A 240 3.91 20.31 17.69
CA ASP A 240 3.27 19.02 17.40
C ASP A 240 2.84 19.00 15.93
N PRO A 241 3.18 17.94 15.14
CA PRO A 241 2.65 17.76 13.80
C PRO A 241 1.15 17.41 13.78
N GLY A 242 0.52 17.19 14.92
CA GLY A 242 -0.86 16.74 15.02
C GLY A 242 -1.04 15.32 14.47
N SER A 243 -2.15 15.09 13.78
CA SER A 243 -2.49 13.80 13.19
C SER A 243 -1.89 13.59 11.79
N PHE A 244 -1.17 14.56 11.23
CA PHE A 244 -0.58 14.46 9.90
C PHE A 244 0.47 13.36 9.84
N ARG A 245 0.27 12.42 8.93
CA ARG A 245 1.15 11.29 8.67
C ARG A 245 1.51 11.22 7.20
N TYR A 246 2.64 10.62 6.92
CA TYR A 246 3.10 10.29 5.57
C TYR A 246 3.92 8.99 5.63
N PRO A 247 4.03 8.20 4.55
CA PRO A 247 4.91 7.05 4.53
C PRO A 247 6.38 7.48 4.61
N THR A 248 7.12 6.88 5.54
CA THR A 248 8.52 7.19 5.80
C THR A 248 9.48 6.31 5.00
N VAL A 249 10.77 6.53 5.13
CA VAL A 249 11.79 5.67 4.53
C VAL A 249 11.71 4.24 5.07
N GLU A 250 11.34 4.07 6.33
CA GLU A 250 11.14 2.75 6.95
C GLU A 250 9.99 1.99 6.30
N ASP A 251 8.90 2.69 5.94
CA ASP A 251 7.82 2.09 5.15
C ASP A 251 8.31 1.64 3.77
N GLY A 252 9.18 2.42 3.14
CA GLY A 252 9.82 2.06 1.88
C GLY A 252 10.73 0.83 2.02
N VAL A 253 11.51 0.75 3.09
CA VAL A 253 12.38 -0.42 3.37
C VAL A 253 11.53 -1.67 3.58
N ARG A 254 10.42 -1.59 4.35
CA ARG A 254 9.51 -2.72 4.56
C ARG A 254 8.90 -3.22 3.25
N GLY A 255 8.41 -2.30 2.41
CA GLY A 255 7.85 -2.66 1.11
C GLY A 255 8.86 -3.42 0.22
N ILE A 256 10.12 -2.99 0.19
CA ILE A 256 11.16 -3.69 -0.58
C ILE A 256 11.58 -5.00 0.10
N ALA A 257 11.66 -5.07 1.43
CA ALA A 257 11.94 -6.31 2.14
C ALA A 257 10.83 -7.37 1.90
N PHE A 258 9.58 -6.93 1.80
CA PHE A 258 8.47 -7.81 1.38
C PHE A 258 8.68 -8.35 -0.04
N VAL A 259 9.08 -7.50 -1.00
CA VAL A 259 9.38 -7.94 -2.37
C VAL A 259 10.54 -8.95 -2.40
N ASP A 260 11.64 -8.68 -1.68
CA ASP A 260 12.79 -9.59 -1.60
C ASP A 260 12.38 -10.96 -1.04
N ALA A 261 11.54 -11.00 0.00
CA ALA A 261 11.02 -12.24 0.56
C ALA A 261 10.09 -12.99 -0.43
N CYS A 262 9.28 -12.27 -1.22
CA CYS A 262 8.46 -12.85 -2.28
C CYS A 262 9.31 -13.47 -3.39
N LEU A 263 10.37 -12.78 -3.83
CA LEU A 263 11.33 -13.29 -4.81
C LEU A 263 12.02 -14.57 -4.30
N GLU A 264 12.48 -14.57 -3.05
CA GLU A 264 13.10 -15.73 -2.44
C GLU A 264 12.11 -16.90 -2.34
N SER A 265 10.88 -16.66 -1.89
CA SER A 265 9.84 -17.69 -1.81
C SER A 265 9.57 -18.34 -3.17
N ASN A 266 9.37 -17.52 -4.20
CA ASN A 266 9.14 -18.01 -5.56
C ASN A 266 10.34 -18.80 -6.09
N ALA A 267 11.57 -18.33 -5.88
CA ALA A 267 12.79 -19.03 -6.32
C ALA A 267 13.00 -20.37 -5.60
N ARG A 268 12.47 -20.54 -4.41
CA ARG A 268 12.55 -21.77 -3.58
C ARG A 268 11.31 -22.65 -3.70
N ASN A 269 10.59 -22.61 -4.83
CA ASN A 269 9.37 -23.38 -5.09
C ASN A 269 8.23 -23.08 -4.10
N ASN A 270 8.00 -21.81 -3.84
CA ASN A 270 6.86 -21.31 -3.06
C ASN A 270 6.84 -21.82 -1.61
N VAL A 271 7.95 -21.68 -0.90
CA VAL A 271 8.03 -21.96 0.54
C VAL A 271 7.82 -20.69 1.37
N TRP A 272 7.48 -20.87 2.64
CA TRP A 272 7.44 -19.77 3.59
C TRP A 272 8.81 -19.10 3.75
N VAL A 273 8.87 -17.80 3.56
CA VAL A 273 10.05 -16.96 3.80
C VAL A 273 9.68 -15.85 4.77
N THR A 274 10.52 -15.64 5.77
CA THR A 274 10.36 -14.52 6.71
C THR A 274 10.71 -13.21 6.01
N VAL A 275 9.86 -12.21 6.15
CA VAL A 275 10.15 -10.86 5.68
C VAL A 275 11.24 -10.27 6.58
N GLY A 276 12.34 -9.83 5.99
CA GLY A 276 13.48 -9.32 6.75
C GLY A 276 13.12 -8.10 7.60
N GLU A 277 13.70 -8.00 8.78
CA GLU A 277 13.56 -6.84 9.65
C GLU A 277 14.14 -5.57 9.00
N THR A 278 13.50 -4.42 9.27
CA THR A 278 13.85 -3.10 8.73
C THR A 278 15.00 -2.43 9.49
#